data_e05c3ccda91daa87bc5a036735d0e005
#
_entry.id   e05c3ccda91daa87bc5a036735d0e005
#
_cell.length_a   1.000
_cell.length_b   1.000
_cell.length_c   1.000
_cell.angle_alpha   90.00
_cell.angle_beta   90.00
_cell.angle_gamma   90.00
#
_symmetry.space_group_name_H-M   'P 1'
#
loop_
_entity.id
_entity.type
_entity.pdbx_description
1 polymer ?
#
loop_
_entity_poly.entity_id
_entity_poly.type
_entity_poly.pdbx_seq_one_letter_code
_entity_poly.pdbx_strand_id
1 'polypeptide(L)'
;VSPASAIEPERTADAARYFSAPGEHRLEARRFWCASPGDDLFVLLAWGRLEAEDADELVDTLEACARCGPQRRLQLVVLSDVTGVSPRAMTRVMRYYATRPSYLDGIHKEAVIRAEGVVAMLAEGFHRVVPLPFDGRVFTDEREALAWLRPQPVEWSAERLAWLARIREQLRDHARAAAPDLERLAKLLGQAGAGLTLSQAARQTGQSPRTLQRRLSLAGTNFAREKRRALVIAAKQLLRESDRDIKDIAFELGFAAPQRLTELFTRETGLPPAAWRAAQRS
;
A
#
# COMPACT_ATOMS: atom_id res chain seq x y z
N VAL A 1 21.41 -19.44 -4.73
CA VAL A 1 20.28 -18.91 -3.94
C VAL A 1 19.02 -19.23 -4.74
N SER A 2 18.19 -20.15 -4.23
CA SER A 2 16.93 -20.55 -4.87
C SER A 2 16.02 -19.35 -5.10
N PRO A 3 15.28 -19.27 -6.21
CA PRO A 3 14.26 -18.23 -6.39
C PRO A 3 13.27 -18.36 -5.23
N ALA A 4 12.96 -17.24 -4.59
CA ALA A 4 12.02 -17.18 -3.47
C ALA A 4 10.76 -17.97 -3.85
N SER A 5 10.51 -19.03 -3.08
CA SER A 5 9.45 -20.00 -3.30
C SER A 5 8.12 -19.26 -3.57
N ALA A 6 7.43 -19.68 -4.64
CA ALA A 6 6.12 -19.18 -5.02
C ALA A 6 4.99 -19.65 -4.05
N ILE A 7 5.35 -20.12 -2.87
CA ILE A 7 4.40 -20.51 -1.82
C ILE A 7 3.88 -19.21 -1.17
N GLU A 8 2.59 -19.03 -1.23
CA GLU A 8 1.93 -17.91 -0.55
C GLU A 8 2.13 -18.07 0.97
N PRO A 9 2.64 -17.02 1.69
CA PRO A 9 2.89 -17.13 3.11
C PRO A 9 1.59 -17.40 3.88
N GLU A 10 1.65 -18.30 4.86
CA GLU A 10 0.50 -18.64 5.69
C GLU A 10 0.05 -17.42 6.50
N ARG A 11 -1.26 -17.20 6.55
CA ARG A 11 -1.84 -16.09 7.32
C ARG A 11 -1.82 -16.42 8.81
N THR A 12 -1.39 -15.48 9.63
CA THR A 12 -1.45 -15.59 11.09
C THR A 12 -1.85 -14.26 11.73
N ALA A 13 -2.54 -14.33 12.85
CA ALA A 13 -2.75 -13.19 13.75
C ALA A 13 -1.79 -13.25 14.96
N ASP A 14 -1.00 -14.32 15.07
CA ASP A 14 -0.04 -14.51 16.16
C ASP A 14 1.33 -13.94 15.77
N ALA A 15 1.72 -12.86 16.42
CA ALA A 15 2.98 -12.19 16.19
C ALA A 15 4.19 -13.09 16.51
N ALA A 16 4.14 -13.91 17.57
CA ALA A 16 5.24 -14.80 17.91
C ALA A 16 5.45 -15.86 16.83
N ARG A 17 4.36 -16.43 16.28
CA ARG A 17 4.41 -17.36 15.15
C ARG A 17 4.98 -16.69 13.91
N TYR A 18 4.56 -15.47 13.59
CA TYR A 18 5.11 -14.71 12.46
C TYR A 18 6.62 -14.52 12.59
N PHE A 19 7.10 -14.05 13.75
CA PHE A 19 8.52 -13.74 13.94
C PHE A 19 9.41 -14.97 14.07
N SER A 20 8.84 -16.17 14.33
CA SER A 20 9.60 -17.43 14.31
C SER A 20 10.01 -17.86 12.89
N ALA A 21 9.21 -17.53 11.88
CA ALA A 21 9.48 -17.84 10.47
C ALA A 21 8.87 -16.77 9.54
N PRO A 22 9.45 -15.55 9.47
CA PRO A 22 8.83 -14.41 8.78
C PRO A 22 8.66 -14.59 7.27
N GLY A 23 9.48 -15.47 6.64
CA GLY A 23 9.34 -15.80 5.21
C GLY A 23 8.20 -16.76 4.90
N GLU A 24 7.73 -17.52 5.89
CA GLU A 24 6.68 -18.53 5.74
C GLU A 24 5.31 -17.99 6.14
N HIS A 25 5.27 -16.95 6.97
CA HIS A 25 4.05 -16.38 7.51
C HIS A 25 3.88 -14.92 7.11
N ARG A 26 2.61 -14.47 7.10
CA ARG A 26 2.21 -13.08 7.03
C ARG A 26 1.32 -12.75 8.22
N LEU A 27 1.73 -11.80 9.03
CA LEU A 27 0.91 -11.31 10.13
C LEU A 27 -0.16 -10.37 9.58
N GLU A 28 -1.42 -10.69 9.82
CA GLU A 28 -2.57 -9.89 9.42
C GLU A 28 -3.26 -9.31 10.65
N ALA A 29 -3.06 -8.00 10.85
CA ALA A 29 -3.77 -7.21 11.83
C ALA A 29 -4.90 -6.41 11.18
N ARG A 30 -5.68 -5.73 11.99
CA ARG A 30 -6.88 -5.01 11.53
C ARG A 30 -6.59 -3.92 10.48
N ARG A 31 -5.48 -3.20 10.61
CA ARG A 31 -5.09 -2.06 9.75
C ARG A 31 -3.64 -2.08 9.32
N PHE A 32 -2.96 -3.13 9.57
CA PHE A 32 -1.61 -3.34 9.05
C PHE A 32 -1.33 -4.82 8.82
N TRP A 33 -0.40 -5.09 7.94
CA TRP A 33 0.21 -6.39 7.74
C TRP A 33 1.70 -6.30 7.97
N CYS A 34 2.28 -7.35 8.55
CA CYS A 34 3.72 -7.57 8.54
C CYS A 34 4.03 -8.74 7.64
N ALA A 35 4.99 -8.56 6.74
CA ALA A 35 5.42 -9.59 5.81
C ALA A 35 6.93 -9.48 5.58
N SER A 36 7.56 -10.58 5.15
CA SER A 36 8.96 -10.61 4.77
C SER A 36 9.11 -11.44 3.50
N PRO A 37 9.96 -11.02 2.56
CA PRO A 37 10.31 -11.84 1.40
C PRO A 37 11.31 -12.98 1.72
N GLY A 38 11.55 -13.30 2.99
CA GLY A 38 12.39 -14.41 3.41
C GLY A 38 13.86 -14.09 3.65
N ASP A 39 14.21 -12.80 3.68
CA ASP A 39 15.56 -12.30 4.01
C ASP A 39 15.53 -11.35 5.22
N ASP A 40 16.52 -10.48 5.35
CA ASP A 40 16.63 -9.48 6.40
C ASP A 40 15.66 -8.28 6.24
N LEU A 41 14.79 -8.26 5.22
CA LEU A 41 13.80 -7.22 5.00
C LEU A 41 12.49 -7.52 5.74
N PHE A 42 12.17 -6.65 6.67
CA PHE A 42 10.89 -6.62 7.35
C PHE A 42 10.01 -5.52 6.74
N VAL A 43 8.79 -5.86 6.32
CA VAL A 43 7.87 -4.93 5.69
C VAL A 43 6.60 -4.81 6.52
N LEU A 44 6.27 -3.56 6.90
CA LEU A 44 5.01 -3.20 7.53
C LEU A 44 4.18 -2.39 6.51
N LEU A 45 3.00 -2.89 6.18
CA LEU A 45 2.04 -2.21 5.30
C LEU A 45 0.84 -1.78 6.12
N ALA A 46 0.58 -0.49 6.22
CA ALA A 46 -0.60 0.03 6.89
C ALA A 46 -1.56 0.69 5.89
N TRP A 47 -2.86 0.70 6.22
CA TRP A 47 -3.89 1.28 5.37
C TRP A 47 -5.06 1.86 6.15
N GLY A 48 -5.81 2.75 5.48
CA GLY A 48 -7.01 3.35 6.03
C GLY A 48 -6.71 4.41 7.08
N ARG A 49 -7.72 4.68 7.89
CA ARG A 49 -7.57 5.59 9.03
C ARG A 49 -7.18 4.77 10.26
N LEU A 50 -6.03 5.11 10.83
CA LEU A 50 -5.50 4.44 12.01
C LEU A 50 -6.10 5.07 13.28
N GLU A 51 -6.70 4.25 14.13
CA GLU A 51 -7.28 4.63 15.40
C GLU A 51 -6.42 4.13 16.58
N ALA A 52 -6.83 4.44 17.82
CA ALA A 52 -6.04 4.09 19.01
C ALA A 52 -5.81 2.58 19.15
N GLU A 53 -6.85 1.79 18.86
CA GLU A 53 -6.80 0.33 18.92
C GLU A 53 -5.83 -0.28 17.90
N ASP A 54 -5.69 0.35 16.72
CA ASP A 54 -4.70 -0.07 15.70
C ASP A 54 -3.27 0.22 16.19
N ALA A 55 -3.09 1.33 16.91
CA ALA A 55 -1.81 1.68 17.50
C ALA A 55 -1.43 0.76 18.68
N ASP A 56 -2.40 0.33 19.50
CA ASP A 56 -2.17 -0.65 20.56
C ASP A 56 -1.75 -2.01 19.97
N GLU A 57 -2.48 -2.52 18.96
CA GLU A 57 -2.15 -3.75 18.25
C GLU A 57 -0.77 -3.68 17.57
N LEU A 58 -0.41 -2.51 17.01
CA LEU A 58 0.92 -2.28 16.45
C LEU A 58 2.00 -2.36 17.53
N VAL A 59 1.82 -1.68 18.66
CA VAL A 59 2.79 -1.70 19.76
C VAL A 59 3.00 -3.12 20.28
N ASP A 60 1.94 -3.89 20.48
CA ASP A 60 2.04 -5.30 20.90
C ASP A 60 2.82 -6.15 19.87
N THR A 61 2.62 -5.89 18.57
CA THR A 61 3.37 -6.53 17.50
C THR A 61 4.85 -6.16 17.52
N LEU A 62 5.18 -4.87 17.73
CA LEU A 62 6.57 -4.41 17.81
C LEU A 62 7.27 -4.99 19.06
N GLU A 63 6.58 -5.12 20.18
CA GLU A 63 7.07 -5.80 21.37
C GLU A 63 7.35 -7.30 21.14
N ALA A 64 6.46 -7.98 20.40
CA ALA A 64 6.71 -9.37 19.99
C ALA A 64 7.93 -9.47 19.07
N CYS A 65 8.09 -8.54 18.13
CA CYS A 65 9.28 -8.45 17.29
C CYS A 65 10.57 -8.26 18.10
N ALA A 66 10.53 -7.42 19.13
CA ALA A 66 11.68 -7.22 20.03
C ALA A 66 12.12 -8.51 20.74
N ARG A 67 11.15 -9.38 21.08
CA ARG A 67 11.44 -10.65 21.77
C ARG A 67 11.89 -11.78 20.85
N CYS A 68 11.30 -11.88 19.66
CA CYS A 68 11.44 -13.06 18.79
C CYS A 68 11.96 -12.73 17.39
N GLY A 69 12.03 -11.44 17.03
CA GLY A 69 12.36 -11.01 15.67
C GLY A 69 13.85 -11.03 15.36
N PRO A 70 14.19 -10.91 14.07
CA PRO A 70 15.59 -10.91 13.63
C PRO A 70 16.34 -9.67 14.14
N GLN A 71 17.60 -9.88 14.52
CA GLN A 71 18.53 -8.81 14.85
C GLN A 71 19.11 -8.20 13.55
N ARG A 72 19.33 -6.88 13.53
CA ARG A 72 19.89 -6.14 12.38
C ARG A 72 19.10 -6.30 11.08
N ARG A 73 17.80 -6.03 11.15
CA ARG A 73 16.91 -6.06 9.98
C ARG A 73 16.89 -4.74 9.22
N LEU A 74 16.63 -4.82 7.93
CA LEU A 74 16.17 -3.70 7.12
C LEU A 74 14.65 -3.57 7.30
N GLN A 75 14.15 -2.34 7.45
CA GLN A 75 12.74 -2.10 7.66
C GLN A 75 12.15 -1.21 6.57
N LEU A 76 11.06 -1.66 5.98
CA LEU A 76 10.27 -0.87 5.04
C LEU A 76 8.87 -0.66 5.60
N VAL A 77 8.51 0.59 5.88
CA VAL A 77 7.17 0.97 6.36
C VAL A 77 6.40 1.61 5.22
N VAL A 78 5.32 0.99 4.77
CA VAL A 78 4.50 1.46 3.66
C VAL A 78 3.22 2.10 4.18
N LEU A 79 3.17 3.43 4.15
CA LEU A 79 2.05 4.25 4.60
C LEU A 79 1.25 4.86 3.43
N SER A 80 1.60 4.54 2.18
CA SER A 80 0.96 5.13 0.99
C SER A 80 -0.56 4.89 0.92
N ASP A 81 -1.06 3.86 1.61
CA ASP A 81 -2.48 3.50 1.69
C ASP A 81 -3.16 4.04 2.96
N VAL A 82 -2.43 4.74 3.84
CA VAL A 82 -2.97 5.39 5.04
C VAL A 82 -3.68 6.68 4.68
N THR A 83 -4.94 6.83 5.10
CA THR A 83 -5.78 8.00 4.80
C THR A 83 -5.86 8.99 5.95
N GLY A 84 -5.38 8.62 7.13
CA GLY A 84 -5.31 9.47 8.31
C GLY A 84 -4.87 8.70 9.54
N VAL A 85 -4.47 9.45 10.57
CA VAL A 85 -4.08 8.90 11.89
C VAL A 85 -4.81 9.73 12.94
N SER A 86 -5.49 9.09 13.89
CA SER A 86 -6.13 9.80 14.98
C SER A 86 -5.08 10.38 15.96
N PRO A 87 -5.38 11.50 16.65
CA PRO A 87 -4.44 12.06 17.64
C PRO A 87 -4.05 11.07 18.73
N ARG A 88 -4.98 10.21 19.14
CA ARG A 88 -4.73 9.17 20.15
C ARG A 88 -3.78 8.09 19.64
N ALA A 89 -3.97 7.62 18.41
CA ALA A 89 -3.07 6.68 17.76
C ALA A 89 -1.66 7.25 17.64
N MET A 90 -1.54 8.49 17.16
CA MET A 90 -0.25 9.18 17.06
C MET A 90 0.44 9.29 18.41
N THR A 91 -0.27 9.76 19.44
CA THR A 91 0.28 9.87 20.82
C THR A 91 0.74 8.50 21.35
N ARG A 92 0.01 7.42 21.06
CA ARG A 92 0.36 6.07 21.50
C ARG A 92 1.67 5.59 20.88
N VAL A 93 1.81 5.76 19.56
CA VAL A 93 3.03 5.40 18.83
C VAL A 93 4.22 6.26 19.26
N MET A 94 4.04 7.59 19.32
CA MET A 94 5.09 8.52 19.77
C MET A 94 5.58 8.19 21.17
N ARG A 95 4.68 7.89 22.09
CA ARG A 95 5.05 7.51 23.47
C ARG A 95 5.86 6.22 23.50
N TYR A 96 5.46 5.21 22.70
CA TYR A 96 6.20 3.95 22.59
C TYR A 96 7.64 4.19 22.12
N TYR A 97 7.81 4.90 21.01
CA TYR A 97 9.15 5.19 20.50
C TYR A 97 10.00 6.05 21.44
N ALA A 98 9.37 6.98 22.18
CA ALA A 98 10.06 7.81 23.17
C ALA A 98 10.62 7.01 24.37
N THR A 99 10.07 5.84 24.68
CA THR A 99 10.61 4.94 25.71
C THR A 99 11.86 4.18 25.27
N ARG A 100 12.30 4.34 24.00
CA ARG A 100 13.42 3.62 23.40
C ARG A 100 13.32 2.09 23.60
N PRO A 101 12.27 1.46 23.08
CA PRO A 101 12.09 0.02 23.25
C PRO A 101 13.20 -0.75 22.52
N SER A 102 13.54 -1.94 23.03
CA SER A 102 14.57 -2.83 22.43
C SER A 102 14.26 -3.23 20.97
N TYR A 103 13.02 -3.06 20.54
CA TYR A 103 12.63 -3.19 19.12
C TYR A 103 13.49 -2.33 18.21
N LEU A 104 13.84 -1.09 18.62
CA LEU A 104 14.62 -0.15 17.82
C LEU A 104 16.07 -0.61 17.62
N ASP A 105 16.63 -1.32 18.59
CA ASP A 105 18.02 -1.80 18.56
C ASP A 105 18.22 -2.86 17.46
N GLY A 106 17.15 -3.56 17.07
CA GLY A 106 17.15 -4.56 16.02
C GLY A 106 17.08 -3.96 14.60
N ILE A 107 16.83 -2.66 14.44
CA ILE A 107 16.73 -2.01 13.12
C ILE A 107 18.11 -1.54 12.69
N HIS A 108 18.52 -1.92 11.49
CA HIS A 108 19.75 -1.41 10.88
C HIS A 108 19.49 -0.14 10.06
N LYS A 109 18.45 -0.20 9.20
CA LYS A 109 17.95 0.95 8.42
C LYS A 109 16.44 0.88 8.29
N GLU A 110 15.79 2.05 8.26
CA GLU A 110 14.35 2.15 8.03
C GLU A 110 14.04 3.09 6.88
N ALA A 111 13.31 2.59 5.89
CA ALA A 111 12.71 3.41 4.83
C ALA A 111 11.21 3.50 5.05
N VAL A 112 10.65 4.70 5.03
CA VAL A 112 9.21 4.94 5.14
C VAL A 112 8.68 5.46 3.81
N ILE A 113 7.74 4.74 3.19
CA ILE A 113 6.99 5.22 2.02
C ILE A 113 5.81 6.02 2.54
N ARG A 114 5.87 7.33 2.37
CA ARG A 114 4.83 8.22 2.90
C ARG A 114 3.55 8.20 2.05
N ALA A 115 2.43 8.47 2.72
CA ALA A 115 1.19 8.86 2.06
C ALA A 115 1.27 10.31 1.54
N GLU A 116 0.23 10.78 0.85
CA GLU A 116 0.06 12.20 0.51
C GLU A 116 -0.62 12.98 1.64
N GLY A 117 -0.47 14.30 1.65
CA GLY A 117 -1.18 15.19 2.56
C GLY A 117 -0.68 15.17 4.01
N VAL A 118 -1.60 15.24 4.97
CA VAL A 118 -1.28 15.38 6.40
C VAL A 118 -0.45 14.21 6.94
N VAL A 119 -0.69 12.98 6.46
CA VAL A 119 0.09 11.80 6.88
C VAL A 119 1.55 11.91 6.48
N ALA A 120 1.85 12.55 5.34
CA ALA A 120 3.22 12.84 4.94
C ALA A 120 3.95 13.74 5.93
N MET A 121 3.28 14.82 6.34
CA MET A 121 3.84 15.76 7.33
C MET A 121 4.08 15.09 8.69
N LEU A 122 3.20 14.17 9.10
CA LEU A 122 3.34 13.42 10.34
C LEU A 122 4.54 12.47 10.29
N ALA A 123 4.73 11.75 9.18
CA ALA A 123 5.87 10.84 9.00
C ALA A 123 7.22 11.59 9.00
N GLU A 124 7.30 12.71 8.26
CA GLU A 124 8.50 13.57 8.24
C GLU A 124 8.77 14.22 9.61
N GLY A 125 7.72 14.70 10.28
CA GLY A 125 7.81 15.27 11.62
C GLY A 125 8.28 14.27 12.66
N PHE A 126 7.80 13.03 12.57
CA PHE A 126 8.20 11.94 13.46
C PHE A 126 9.73 11.71 13.41
N HIS A 127 10.30 11.53 12.22
CA HIS A 127 11.73 11.29 12.02
C HIS A 127 12.62 12.48 12.43
N ARG A 128 12.07 13.69 12.48
CA ARG A 128 12.81 14.87 12.96
C ARG A 128 12.80 15.03 14.47
N VAL A 129 11.72 14.59 15.12
CA VAL A 129 11.49 14.85 16.56
C VAL A 129 11.94 13.68 17.42
N VAL A 130 11.78 12.44 16.94
CA VAL A 130 12.16 11.24 17.68
C VAL A 130 13.61 10.88 17.36
N PRO A 131 14.53 10.90 18.35
CA PRO A 131 15.90 10.44 18.13
C PRO A 131 15.92 8.92 17.96
N LEU A 132 16.10 8.46 16.73
CA LEU A 132 16.19 7.04 16.39
C LEU A 132 17.63 6.55 16.51
N PRO A 133 17.88 5.32 16.98
CA PRO A 133 19.22 4.74 17.10
C PRO A 133 19.74 4.17 15.76
N PHE A 134 19.01 4.34 14.67
CA PHE A 134 19.31 3.83 13.34
C PHE A 134 19.11 4.91 12.26
N ASP A 135 19.62 4.63 11.07
CA ASP A 135 19.45 5.50 9.91
C ASP A 135 18.05 5.32 9.32
N GLY A 136 17.24 6.38 9.34
CA GLY A 136 15.85 6.38 8.89
C GLY A 136 15.60 7.46 7.84
N ARG A 137 14.90 7.11 6.73
CA ARG A 137 14.52 8.06 5.67
C ARG A 137 13.10 7.90 5.19
N VAL A 138 12.51 9.03 4.77
CA VAL A 138 11.16 9.08 4.18
C VAL A 138 11.27 9.25 2.67
N PHE A 139 10.51 8.45 1.92
CA PHE A 139 10.50 8.40 0.47
C PHE A 139 9.08 8.57 -0.07
N THR A 140 8.99 8.95 -1.34
CA THR A 140 7.76 8.96 -2.13
C THR A 140 7.72 7.82 -3.14
N ASP A 141 8.87 7.25 -3.46
CA ASP A 141 9.05 6.20 -4.46
C ASP A 141 9.62 4.93 -3.83
N GLU A 142 9.04 3.78 -4.15
CA GLU A 142 9.40 2.49 -3.60
C GLU A 142 10.77 2.00 -4.13
N ARG A 143 11.14 2.37 -5.37
CA ARG A 143 12.43 2.00 -5.97
C ARG A 143 13.57 2.71 -5.28
N GLU A 144 13.41 4.01 -5.04
CA GLU A 144 14.39 4.82 -4.31
C GLU A 144 14.57 4.31 -2.89
N ALA A 145 13.48 3.97 -2.19
CA ALA A 145 13.51 3.42 -0.85
C ALA A 145 14.27 2.10 -0.77
N LEU A 146 13.96 1.15 -1.66
CA LEU A 146 14.62 -0.16 -1.70
C LEU A 146 16.10 -0.04 -2.10
N ALA A 147 16.42 0.82 -3.08
CA ALA A 147 17.80 1.08 -3.48
C ALA A 147 18.62 1.73 -2.35
N TRP A 148 17.99 2.58 -1.53
CA TRP A 148 18.66 3.18 -0.38
C TRP A 148 18.85 2.16 0.76
N LEU A 149 17.87 1.28 1.01
CA LEU A 149 18.01 0.21 2.01
C LEU A 149 19.18 -0.72 1.66
N ARG A 150 19.26 -1.17 0.42
CA ARG A 150 20.33 -2.02 -0.10
C ARG A 150 20.71 -1.59 -1.51
N PRO A 151 21.83 -0.84 -1.67
CA PRO A 151 22.25 -0.33 -2.98
C PRO A 151 22.66 -1.42 -3.97
N GLN A 152 23.14 -2.56 -3.49
CA GLN A 152 23.64 -3.67 -4.29
C GLN A 152 23.25 -5.03 -3.67
N PRO A 153 22.95 -6.06 -4.46
CA PRO A 153 22.81 -6.02 -5.93
C PRO A 153 21.49 -5.35 -6.38
N VAL A 154 21.47 -4.82 -7.62
CA VAL A 154 20.28 -4.14 -8.19
C VAL A 154 19.09 -5.10 -8.35
N GLU A 155 19.38 -6.36 -8.67
CA GLU A 155 18.39 -7.44 -8.80
C GLU A 155 17.59 -7.62 -7.50
N TRP A 156 18.22 -7.47 -6.35
CA TRP A 156 17.55 -7.53 -5.05
C TRP A 156 16.39 -6.52 -4.96
N SER A 157 16.64 -5.27 -5.35
CA SER A 157 15.60 -4.23 -5.35
C SER A 157 14.48 -4.51 -6.35
N ALA A 158 14.81 -5.03 -7.55
CA ALA A 158 13.82 -5.37 -8.57
C ALA A 158 12.89 -6.50 -8.13
N GLU A 159 13.44 -7.56 -7.53
CA GLU A 159 12.66 -8.68 -6.99
C GLU A 159 11.72 -8.22 -5.87
N ARG A 160 12.20 -7.35 -4.96
CA ARG A 160 11.39 -6.82 -3.84
C ARG A 160 10.30 -5.88 -4.31
N LEU A 161 10.53 -5.11 -5.38
CA LEU A 161 9.47 -4.33 -6.01
C LEU A 161 8.34 -5.21 -6.56
N ALA A 162 8.70 -6.29 -7.28
CA ALA A 162 7.72 -7.23 -7.80
C ALA A 162 6.95 -7.95 -6.67
N TRP A 163 7.64 -8.35 -5.62
CA TRP A 163 7.06 -8.95 -4.43
C TRP A 163 6.12 -7.96 -3.71
N LEU A 164 6.56 -6.71 -3.47
CA LEU A 164 5.77 -5.68 -2.81
C LEU A 164 4.50 -5.35 -3.60
N ALA A 165 4.58 -5.29 -4.93
CA ALA A 165 3.42 -5.08 -5.79
C ALA A 165 2.37 -6.20 -5.61
N ARG A 166 2.78 -7.47 -5.51
CA ARG A 166 1.89 -8.61 -5.26
C ARG A 166 1.23 -8.51 -3.87
N ILE A 167 2.02 -8.28 -2.81
CA ILE A 167 1.50 -8.16 -1.44
C ILE A 167 0.51 -7.00 -1.34
N ARG A 168 0.79 -5.86 -1.96
CA ARG A 168 -0.15 -4.73 -1.98
C ARG A 168 -1.43 -5.02 -2.75
N GLU A 169 -1.37 -5.81 -3.81
CA GLU A 169 -2.60 -6.24 -4.51
C GLU A 169 -3.44 -7.16 -3.63
N GLN A 170 -2.84 -8.13 -2.96
CA GLN A 170 -3.53 -8.99 -1.98
C GLN A 170 -4.15 -8.18 -0.84
N LEU A 171 -3.43 -7.19 -0.31
CA LEU A 171 -3.94 -6.28 0.72
C LEU A 171 -5.20 -5.53 0.25
N ARG A 172 -5.16 -5.04 -0.99
CA ARG A 172 -6.31 -4.34 -1.58
C ARG A 172 -7.50 -5.25 -1.78
N ASP A 173 -7.29 -6.49 -2.19
CA ASP A 173 -8.36 -7.47 -2.35
C ASP A 173 -8.95 -7.87 -0.99
N HIS A 174 -8.10 -8.03 0.02
CA HIS A 174 -8.55 -8.24 1.41
C HIS A 174 -9.42 -7.07 1.91
N ALA A 175 -8.94 -5.84 1.74
CA ALA A 175 -9.69 -4.64 2.14
C ALA A 175 -11.04 -4.50 1.39
N ARG A 176 -11.13 -5.00 0.16
CA ARG A 176 -12.36 -5.02 -0.63
C ARG A 176 -13.33 -6.10 -0.16
N ALA A 177 -12.85 -7.31 0.08
CA ALA A 177 -13.69 -8.41 0.57
C ALA A 177 -14.37 -8.05 1.90
N ALA A 178 -13.72 -7.24 2.72
CA ALA A 178 -14.27 -6.70 3.95
C ALA A 178 -15.33 -5.59 3.74
N ALA A 179 -15.55 -5.13 2.50
CA ALA A 179 -16.48 -4.04 2.18
C ALA A 179 -17.21 -4.27 0.84
N PRO A 180 -18.29 -5.10 0.84
CA PRO A 180 -19.06 -5.45 -0.37
C PRO A 180 -19.53 -4.25 -1.20
N ASP A 181 -19.78 -3.11 -0.57
CA ASP A 181 -20.15 -1.87 -1.24
C ASP A 181 -19.05 -1.29 -2.15
N LEU A 182 -17.77 -1.66 -1.91
CA LEU A 182 -16.66 -1.20 -2.74
C LEU A 182 -16.60 -1.92 -4.09
N GLU A 183 -16.95 -3.19 -4.14
CA GLU A 183 -17.03 -3.93 -5.40
C GLU A 183 -18.10 -3.32 -6.31
N ARG A 184 -19.27 -2.99 -5.73
CA ARG A 184 -20.34 -2.31 -6.44
C ARG A 184 -19.93 -0.94 -6.94
N LEU A 185 -19.21 -0.18 -6.12
CA LEU A 185 -18.65 1.11 -6.50
C LEU A 185 -17.58 0.97 -7.60
N ALA A 186 -16.68 0.00 -7.49
CA ALA A 186 -15.62 -0.23 -8.49
C ALA A 186 -16.22 -0.56 -9.86
N LYS A 187 -17.23 -1.43 -9.90
CA LYS A 187 -17.98 -1.75 -11.14
C LYS A 187 -18.64 -0.51 -11.73
N LEU A 188 -19.31 0.29 -10.90
CA LEU A 188 -19.92 1.55 -11.30
C LEU A 188 -18.89 2.54 -11.88
N LEU A 189 -17.75 2.70 -11.22
CA LEU A 189 -16.68 3.60 -11.65
C LEU A 189 -16.06 3.18 -12.98
N GLY A 190 -15.87 1.88 -13.20
CA GLY A 190 -15.38 1.32 -14.46
C GLY A 190 -16.34 1.56 -15.64
N GLN A 191 -17.64 1.48 -15.38
CA GLN A 191 -18.68 1.68 -16.40
C GLN A 191 -18.97 3.16 -16.71
N ALA A 192 -18.98 4.00 -15.68
CA ALA A 192 -19.34 5.42 -15.81
C ALA A 192 -18.18 6.32 -16.26
N GLY A 193 -16.96 5.81 -16.22
CA GLY A 193 -15.77 6.51 -16.73
C GLY A 193 -15.28 7.68 -15.90
N ALA A 194 -14.35 8.45 -16.47
CA ALA A 194 -13.63 9.53 -15.82
C ALA A 194 -14.51 10.74 -15.38
N GLY A 195 -15.68 10.89 -15.98
CA GLY A 195 -16.61 12.00 -15.65
C GLY A 195 -17.40 11.82 -14.36
N LEU A 196 -17.49 10.60 -13.79
CA LEU A 196 -18.33 10.35 -12.61
C LEU A 196 -17.80 11.10 -11.38
N THR A 197 -18.71 11.84 -10.72
CA THR A 197 -18.42 12.55 -9.47
C THR A 197 -18.82 11.74 -8.24
N LEU A 198 -18.26 12.09 -7.07
CA LEU A 198 -18.62 11.46 -5.79
C LEU A 198 -20.14 11.54 -5.50
N SER A 199 -20.75 12.69 -5.79
CA SER A 199 -22.19 12.90 -5.54
C SER A 199 -23.06 12.04 -6.47
N GLN A 200 -22.65 11.84 -7.70
CA GLN A 200 -23.34 10.95 -8.64
C GLN A 200 -23.16 9.48 -8.23
N ALA A 201 -21.96 9.06 -7.88
CA ALA A 201 -21.67 7.71 -7.40
C ALA A 201 -22.47 7.39 -6.11
N ALA A 202 -22.51 8.31 -5.17
CA ALA A 202 -23.28 8.16 -3.93
C ALA A 202 -24.77 7.96 -4.23
N ARG A 203 -25.38 8.77 -5.11
CA ARG A 203 -26.77 8.60 -5.53
C ARG A 203 -27.01 7.24 -6.17
N GLN A 204 -26.15 6.79 -7.09
CA GLN A 204 -26.27 5.50 -7.78
C GLN A 204 -26.07 4.29 -6.84
N THR A 205 -25.36 4.48 -5.73
CA THR A 205 -25.21 3.45 -4.68
C THR A 205 -26.23 3.57 -3.54
N GLY A 206 -27.23 4.48 -3.66
CA GLY A 206 -28.26 4.69 -2.64
C GLY A 206 -27.74 5.30 -1.33
N GLN A 207 -26.67 6.09 -1.38
CA GLN A 207 -25.99 6.65 -0.22
C GLN A 207 -25.88 8.17 -0.31
N SER A 208 -25.67 8.83 0.85
CA SER A 208 -25.20 10.22 0.83
C SER A 208 -23.68 10.29 0.50
N PRO A 209 -23.19 11.41 -0.07
CA PRO A 209 -21.76 11.58 -0.32
C PRO A 209 -20.92 11.41 0.95
N ARG A 210 -21.41 11.90 2.11
CA ARG A 210 -20.76 11.75 3.41
C ARG A 210 -20.68 10.28 3.85
N THR A 211 -21.75 9.50 3.63
CA THR A 211 -21.79 8.07 3.96
C THR A 211 -20.80 7.30 3.10
N LEU A 212 -20.78 7.56 1.78
CA LEU A 212 -19.85 6.94 0.86
C LEU A 212 -18.39 7.27 1.22
N GLN A 213 -18.08 8.54 1.49
CA GLN A 213 -16.74 8.94 1.95
C GLN A 213 -16.32 8.23 3.24
N ARG A 214 -17.21 8.15 4.23
CA ARG A 214 -16.92 7.46 5.50
C ARG A 214 -16.65 5.97 5.27
N ARG A 215 -17.45 5.30 4.43
CA ARG A 215 -17.23 3.87 4.10
C ARG A 215 -15.92 3.64 3.37
N LEU A 216 -15.59 4.48 2.39
CA LEU A 216 -14.31 4.45 1.71
C LEU A 216 -13.14 4.63 2.68
N SER A 217 -13.25 5.59 3.58
CA SER A 217 -12.23 5.83 4.63
C SER A 217 -12.08 4.63 5.57
N LEU A 218 -13.19 4.00 5.99
CA LEU A 218 -13.17 2.79 6.80
C LEU A 218 -12.52 1.61 6.06
N ALA A 219 -12.67 1.54 4.75
CA ALA A 219 -12.02 0.53 3.90
C ALA A 219 -10.59 0.91 3.49
N GLY A 220 -10.05 1.99 4.04
CA GLY A 220 -8.67 2.39 3.77
C GLY A 220 -8.43 3.02 2.41
N THR A 221 -9.46 3.59 1.81
CA THR A 221 -9.37 4.20 0.49
C THR A 221 -10.14 5.51 0.40
N ASN A 222 -10.15 6.14 -0.76
CA ASN A 222 -10.98 7.31 -1.05
C ASN A 222 -11.53 7.24 -2.48
N PHE A 223 -12.52 8.09 -2.77
CA PHE A 223 -13.20 8.09 -4.07
C PHE A 223 -12.26 8.33 -5.25
N ALA A 224 -11.32 9.26 -5.12
CA ALA A 224 -10.37 9.55 -6.20
C ALA A 224 -9.45 8.37 -6.50
N ARG A 225 -9.03 7.64 -5.47
CA ARG A 225 -8.19 6.46 -5.59
C ARG A 225 -8.94 5.29 -6.23
N GLU A 226 -10.15 4.99 -5.76
CA GLU A 226 -10.98 3.94 -6.35
C GLU A 226 -11.33 4.24 -7.81
N LYS A 227 -11.59 5.52 -8.14
CA LYS A 227 -11.84 5.95 -9.51
C LYS A 227 -10.63 5.74 -10.42
N ARG A 228 -9.44 6.17 -10.00
CA ARG A 228 -8.20 5.95 -10.78
C ARG A 228 -7.99 4.46 -11.05
N ARG A 229 -8.13 3.62 -10.02
CA ARG A 229 -7.96 2.18 -10.14
C ARG A 229 -8.97 1.54 -11.08
N ALA A 230 -10.24 1.87 -10.95
CA ALA A 230 -11.30 1.36 -11.83
C ALA A 230 -11.04 1.72 -13.30
N LEU A 231 -10.60 2.95 -13.57
CA LEU A 231 -10.23 3.41 -14.91
C LEU A 231 -9.01 2.66 -15.47
N VAL A 232 -8.01 2.36 -14.66
CA VAL A 232 -6.85 1.57 -15.10
C VAL A 232 -7.23 0.12 -15.38
N ILE A 233 -8.09 -0.48 -14.57
CA ILE A 233 -8.61 -1.84 -14.81
C ILE A 233 -9.40 -1.88 -16.11
N ALA A 234 -10.32 -0.95 -16.33
CA ALA A 234 -11.10 -0.85 -17.55
C ALA A 234 -10.20 -0.61 -18.79
N ALA A 235 -9.19 0.25 -18.65
CA ALA A 235 -8.20 0.47 -19.71
C ALA A 235 -7.42 -0.80 -20.06
N LYS A 236 -6.93 -1.54 -19.05
CA LYS A 236 -6.24 -2.82 -19.24
C LYS A 236 -7.11 -3.84 -19.96
N GLN A 237 -8.40 -3.91 -19.63
CA GLN A 237 -9.34 -4.78 -20.29
C GLN A 237 -9.49 -4.41 -21.76
N LEU A 238 -9.78 -3.15 -22.08
CA LEU A 238 -9.92 -2.68 -23.47
C LEU A 238 -8.64 -2.86 -24.28
N LEU A 239 -7.47 -2.66 -23.66
CA LEU A 239 -6.16 -2.87 -24.29
C LEU A 239 -5.89 -4.34 -24.63
N ARG A 240 -6.41 -5.29 -23.84
CA ARG A 240 -6.28 -6.74 -24.11
C ARG A 240 -7.28 -7.23 -25.15
N GLU A 241 -8.52 -6.76 -25.07
CA GLU A 241 -9.65 -7.30 -25.84
C GLU A 241 -9.81 -6.63 -27.21
N SER A 242 -9.08 -5.54 -27.48
CA SER A 242 -9.24 -4.80 -28.73
C SER A 242 -7.94 -4.23 -29.29
N ASP A 243 -7.92 -4.03 -30.62
CA ASP A 243 -6.86 -3.32 -31.36
C ASP A 243 -7.13 -1.82 -31.50
N ARG A 244 -8.09 -1.29 -30.78
CA ARG A 244 -8.51 0.11 -30.86
C ARG A 244 -7.37 1.06 -30.50
N ASP A 245 -7.41 2.25 -31.08
CA ASP A 245 -6.45 3.30 -30.78
C ASP A 245 -6.55 3.73 -29.30
N ILE A 246 -5.40 4.07 -28.70
CA ILE A 246 -5.34 4.57 -27.33
C ILE A 246 -6.23 5.80 -27.14
N LYS A 247 -6.36 6.62 -28.19
CA LYS A 247 -7.24 7.79 -28.24
C LYS A 247 -8.72 7.39 -28.06
N ASP A 248 -9.16 6.37 -28.76
CA ASP A 248 -10.55 5.91 -28.72
C ASP A 248 -10.88 5.29 -27.36
N ILE A 249 -9.94 4.50 -26.80
CA ILE A 249 -10.06 3.96 -25.44
C ILE A 249 -10.16 5.09 -24.41
N ALA A 250 -9.36 6.15 -24.55
CA ALA A 250 -9.41 7.29 -23.64
C ALA A 250 -10.77 8.00 -23.67
N PHE A 251 -11.33 8.22 -24.86
CA PHE A 251 -12.65 8.87 -24.98
C PHE A 251 -13.77 7.97 -24.48
N GLU A 252 -13.73 6.66 -24.73
CA GLU A 252 -14.69 5.71 -24.18
C GLU A 252 -14.67 5.70 -22.65
N LEU A 253 -13.49 5.77 -22.06
CA LEU A 253 -13.33 5.89 -20.61
C LEU A 253 -13.64 7.29 -20.07
N GLY A 254 -14.15 8.20 -20.91
CA GLY A 254 -14.62 9.53 -20.49
C GLY A 254 -13.51 10.54 -20.19
N PHE A 255 -12.31 10.34 -20.69
CA PHE A 255 -11.24 11.35 -20.59
C PHE A 255 -11.43 12.46 -21.61
N ALA A 256 -11.28 13.71 -21.20
CA ALA A 256 -11.36 14.85 -22.10
C ALA A 256 -10.19 14.93 -23.10
N ALA A 257 -9.06 14.30 -22.78
CA ALA A 257 -7.87 14.23 -23.63
C ALA A 257 -7.14 12.89 -23.44
N PRO A 258 -6.65 12.26 -24.52
CA PRO A 258 -5.96 10.96 -24.47
C PRO A 258 -4.70 10.98 -23.59
N GLN A 259 -4.02 12.13 -23.48
CA GLN A 259 -2.85 12.32 -22.65
C GLN A 259 -3.14 12.03 -21.16
N ARG A 260 -4.34 12.36 -20.69
CA ARG A 260 -4.76 12.10 -19.31
C ARG A 260 -4.86 10.61 -18.98
N LEU A 261 -5.33 9.80 -19.94
CA LEU A 261 -5.29 8.35 -19.77
C LEU A 261 -3.84 7.86 -19.73
N THR A 262 -2.99 8.33 -20.65
CA THR A 262 -1.58 7.91 -20.72
C THR A 262 -0.83 8.26 -19.43
N GLU A 263 -0.99 9.47 -18.92
CA GLU A 263 -0.40 9.91 -17.65
C GLU A 263 -0.85 9.03 -16.47
N LEU A 264 -2.18 8.83 -16.35
CA LEU A 264 -2.75 8.01 -15.30
C LEU A 264 -2.24 6.57 -15.40
N PHE A 265 -2.33 5.96 -16.56
CA PHE A 265 -1.98 4.57 -16.79
C PHE A 265 -0.48 4.31 -16.54
N THR A 266 0.40 5.20 -17.04
CA THR A 266 1.85 5.10 -16.84
C THR A 266 2.21 5.22 -15.36
N ARG A 267 1.61 6.16 -14.66
CA ARG A 267 1.83 6.34 -13.20
C ARG A 267 1.41 5.10 -12.40
N GLU A 268 0.28 4.47 -12.75
CA GLU A 268 -0.27 3.33 -11.99
C GLU A 268 0.32 1.96 -12.41
N THR A 269 0.90 1.85 -13.62
CA THR A 269 1.40 0.57 -14.17
C THR A 269 2.90 0.56 -14.43
N GLY A 270 3.54 1.71 -14.44
CA GLY A 270 4.96 1.88 -14.81
C GLY A 270 5.22 1.88 -16.31
N LEU A 271 4.24 1.59 -17.17
CA LEU A 271 4.38 1.52 -18.62
C LEU A 271 3.29 2.35 -19.32
N PRO A 272 3.61 3.04 -20.43
CA PRO A 272 2.59 3.64 -21.29
C PRO A 272 1.62 2.58 -21.84
N PRO A 273 0.33 2.93 -22.12
CA PRO A 273 -0.67 1.98 -22.60
C PRO A 273 -0.24 1.16 -23.83
N ALA A 274 0.42 1.78 -24.80
CA ALA A 274 0.90 1.10 -26.02
C ALA A 274 2.00 0.06 -25.70
N ALA A 275 2.97 0.43 -24.87
CA ALA A 275 4.04 -0.46 -24.44
C ALA A 275 3.49 -1.62 -23.58
N TRP A 276 2.53 -1.33 -22.72
CA TRP A 276 1.85 -2.34 -21.92
C TRP A 276 1.09 -3.35 -22.79
N ARG A 277 0.35 -2.88 -23.82
CA ARG A 277 -0.35 -3.75 -24.79
C ARG A 277 0.64 -4.66 -25.51
N ALA A 278 1.76 -4.12 -25.99
CA ALA A 278 2.79 -4.90 -26.66
C ALA A 278 3.35 -6.02 -25.76
N ALA A 279 3.64 -5.70 -24.52
CA ALA A 279 4.15 -6.67 -23.53
C ALA A 279 3.14 -7.77 -23.14
N GLN A 280 1.84 -7.59 -23.33
CA GLN A 280 0.82 -8.62 -23.08
C GLN A 280 0.61 -9.58 -24.27
N ARG A 281 1.16 -9.25 -25.45
CA ARG A 281 1.00 -10.02 -26.69
C ARG A 281 2.27 -10.80 -27.06
N SER A 282 3.35 -10.52 -26.35
CA SER A 282 4.62 -11.25 -26.44
C SER A 282 4.62 -12.48 -25.56
#